data_bd50465dfc806653a769ccf01f419754
#
_entry.id   bd50465dfc806653a769ccf01f419754
#
_cell.length_a   1.000
_cell.length_b   1.000
_cell.length_c   1.000
_cell.angle_alpha   90.00
_cell.angle_beta   90.00
_cell.angle_gamma   90.00
#
_symmetry.space_group_name_H-M   'P 1'
#
loop_
_entity.id
_entity.type
_entity.pdbx_description
1 polymer ?
#
loop_
_entity_poly.entity_id
_entity_poly.type
_entity_poly.pdbx_seq_one_letter_code
_entity_poly.pdbx_strand_id
1 'polypeptide(L)'
;MYQCAKPEKKKQAGGLLLSAALACMMTGITEPLEFSFLFVAPILFVVQVILAGSAYMIAHMLNIAVGLTFSGGFIDLFLFGILQGNAKTSWIRIIPVGIIYFFLYYIIFRTLILKLNLKTPGREDDDAETKLYTKADYKAKVDGNDADSENEMTPEDQKSALITRGLGGKKNISDVDCCATRLRCTVVKPDRKSVV
;
A
#
# COMPACT_ATOMS: atom_id res chain seq x y z
N MET A 1 -10.76 -10.12 -3.43
CA MET A 1 -9.74 -9.81 -4.45
C MET A 1 -8.94 -11.03 -4.88
N TYR A 2 -8.18 -11.70 -4.02
CA TYR A 2 -7.34 -12.86 -4.38
C TYR A 2 -8.03 -13.94 -5.22
N GLN A 3 -9.24 -14.37 -4.86
CA GLN A 3 -9.98 -15.38 -5.62
C GLN A 3 -10.46 -14.91 -7.00
N CYS A 4 -10.54 -13.60 -7.20
CA CYS A 4 -10.94 -13.00 -8.47
C CYS A 4 -9.76 -12.73 -9.39
N ALA A 5 -8.52 -12.90 -8.91
CA ALA A 5 -7.30 -12.68 -9.69
C ALA A 5 -7.15 -13.71 -10.81
N LYS A 6 -6.54 -13.29 -11.95
CA LYS A 6 -6.20 -14.18 -13.06
C LYS A 6 -5.23 -15.27 -12.58
N PRO A 7 -5.32 -16.53 -13.07
CA PRO A 7 -4.48 -17.65 -12.59
C PRO A 7 -2.98 -17.32 -12.63
N GLU A 8 -2.52 -16.65 -13.67
CA GLU A 8 -1.11 -16.31 -13.93
C GLU A 8 -0.56 -15.30 -12.90
N LYS A 9 -1.38 -14.30 -12.52
CA LYS A 9 -1.02 -13.23 -11.55
C LYS A 9 -1.40 -13.58 -10.11
N LYS A 10 -2.08 -14.70 -9.89
CA LYS A 10 -2.65 -15.07 -8.59
C LYS A 10 -1.59 -15.23 -7.49
N LYS A 11 -0.43 -15.78 -7.82
CA LYS A 11 0.66 -15.98 -6.86
C LYS A 11 1.24 -14.64 -6.38
N GLN A 12 1.46 -13.72 -7.31
CA GLN A 12 2.00 -12.39 -7.02
C GLN A 12 0.99 -11.54 -6.23
N ALA A 13 -0.26 -11.47 -6.72
CA ALA A 13 -1.34 -10.77 -6.03
C ALA A 13 -1.61 -11.37 -4.64
N GLY A 14 -1.48 -12.70 -4.48
CA GLY A 14 -1.65 -13.38 -3.21
C GLY A 14 -0.62 -12.97 -2.18
N GLY A 15 0.65 -12.88 -2.56
CA GLY A 15 1.73 -12.43 -1.67
C GLY A 15 1.51 -10.99 -1.19
N LEU A 16 1.20 -10.09 -2.12
CA LEU A 16 0.92 -8.68 -1.82
C LEU A 16 -0.29 -8.54 -0.88
N LEU A 17 -1.41 -9.14 -1.23
CA LEU A 17 -2.65 -9.03 -0.45
C LEU A 17 -2.55 -9.71 0.92
N LEU A 18 -1.81 -10.83 1.02
CA LEU A 18 -1.61 -11.51 2.30
C LEU A 18 -0.74 -10.68 3.25
N SER A 19 0.37 -10.12 2.76
CA SER A 19 1.24 -9.27 3.59
C SER A 19 0.51 -8.02 4.07
N ALA A 20 -0.24 -7.35 3.19
CA ALA A 20 -1.06 -6.21 3.56
C ALA A 20 -2.16 -6.59 4.57
N ALA A 21 -2.84 -7.73 4.36
CA ALA A 21 -3.89 -8.20 5.27
C ALA A 21 -3.34 -8.55 6.66
N LEU A 22 -2.17 -9.18 6.75
CA LEU A 22 -1.51 -9.48 8.04
C LEU A 22 -1.10 -8.19 8.75
N ALA A 23 -0.53 -7.23 8.04
CA ALA A 23 -0.19 -5.92 8.61
C ALA A 23 -1.45 -5.22 9.16
N CYS A 24 -2.52 -5.14 8.35
CA CYS A 24 -3.80 -4.55 8.77
C CYS A 24 -4.41 -5.27 9.99
N MET A 25 -4.36 -6.59 10.01
CA MET A 25 -4.91 -7.38 11.12
C MET A 25 -4.15 -7.11 12.42
N MET A 26 -2.82 -7.07 12.36
CA MET A 26 -1.99 -6.88 13.55
C MET A 26 -2.05 -5.44 14.09
N THR A 27 -1.89 -4.47 13.21
CA THR A 27 -1.78 -3.06 13.60
C THR A 27 -3.12 -2.32 13.60
N GLY A 28 -4.11 -2.77 12.81
CA GLY A 28 -5.36 -2.06 12.55
C GLY A 28 -5.24 -0.96 11.48
N ILE A 29 -4.05 -0.74 10.92
CA ILE A 29 -3.83 0.22 9.83
C ILE A 29 -4.30 -0.40 8.51
N THR A 30 -5.43 0.05 7.98
CA THR A 30 -6.06 -0.53 6.78
C THR A 30 -5.55 0.05 5.47
N GLU A 31 -4.84 1.17 5.52
CA GLU A 31 -4.31 1.91 4.37
C GLU A 31 -3.52 1.05 3.38
N PRO A 32 -2.59 0.15 3.79
CA PRO A 32 -1.84 -0.66 2.83
C PRO A 32 -2.73 -1.54 1.95
N LEU A 33 -3.85 -2.01 2.51
CA LEU A 33 -4.82 -2.79 1.78
C LEU A 33 -5.74 -1.90 0.94
N GLU A 34 -6.18 -0.77 1.47
CA GLU A 34 -7.10 0.17 0.81
C GLU A 34 -6.45 0.81 -0.42
N PHE A 35 -5.20 1.23 -0.34
CA PHE A 35 -4.47 1.79 -1.49
C PHE A 35 -4.31 0.80 -2.63
N SER A 36 -4.33 -0.50 -2.36
CA SER A 36 -4.26 -1.51 -3.41
C SER A 36 -5.45 -1.49 -4.36
N PHE A 37 -6.60 -0.93 -3.95
CA PHE A 37 -7.80 -0.85 -4.79
C PHE A 37 -8.44 0.54 -4.87
N LEU A 38 -8.06 1.50 -4.02
CA LEU A 38 -8.64 2.84 -3.98
C LEU A 38 -8.63 3.53 -5.35
N PHE A 39 -7.49 3.49 -6.04
CA PHE A 39 -7.31 4.19 -7.31
C PHE A 39 -7.87 3.43 -8.52
N VAL A 40 -7.87 2.12 -8.45
CA VAL A 40 -8.31 1.28 -9.59
C VAL A 40 -9.78 0.87 -9.50
N ALA A 41 -10.37 0.92 -8.32
CA ALA A 41 -11.74 0.52 -8.06
C ALA A 41 -12.38 1.35 -6.93
N PRO A 42 -12.55 2.68 -7.10
CA PRO A 42 -13.02 3.57 -6.04
C PRO A 42 -14.38 3.19 -5.47
N ILE A 43 -15.22 2.50 -6.22
CA ILE A 43 -16.50 1.98 -5.73
C ILE A 43 -16.32 0.99 -4.56
N LEU A 44 -15.24 0.21 -4.56
CA LEU A 44 -14.94 -0.69 -3.45
C LEU A 44 -14.54 0.09 -2.19
N PHE A 45 -13.90 1.24 -2.36
CA PHE A 45 -13.56 2.11 -1.25
C PHE A 45 -14.82 2.74 -0.62
N VAL A 46 -15.79 3.18 -1.42
CA VAL A 46 -17.07 3.67 -0.90
C VAL A 46 -17.77 2.59 -0.08
N VAL A 47 -17.79 1.36 -0.58
CA VAL A 47 -18.37 0.20 0.16
C VAL A 47 -17.59 -0.04 1.45
N GLN A 48 -16.26 0.02 1.42
CA GLN A 48 -15.39 -0.11 2.59
C GLN A 48 -15.77 0.91 3.67
N VAL A 49 -15.92 2.18 3.32
CA VAL A 49 -16.26 3.26 4.27
C VAL A 49 -17.64 3.00 4.92
N ILE A 50 -18.63 2.59 4.13
CA ILE A 50 -19.98 2.28 4.65
C ILE A 50 -19.93 1.09 5.61
N LEU A 51 -19.22 0.01 5.23
CA LEU A 51 -19.13 -1.18 6.07
C LEU A 51 -18.33 -0.90 7.35
N ALA A 52 -17.23 -0.16 7.26
CA ALA A 52 -16.45 0.23 8.43
C ALA A 52 -17.28 1.09 9.40
N GLY A 53 -17.97 2.11 8.89
CA GLY A 53 -18.85 2.95 9.69
C GLY A 53 -19.96 2.14 10.39
N SER A 54 -20.58 1.19 9.66
CA SER A 54 -21.60 0.29 10.24
C SER A 54 -21.02 -0.64 11.31
N ALA A 55 -19.78 -1.10 11.16
CA ALA A 55 -19.11 -1.94 12.16
C ALA A 55 -18.88 -1.18 13.47
N TYR A 56 -18.42 0.07 13.41
CA TYR A 56 -18.29 0.92 14.59
C TYR A 56 -19.64 1.21 15.25
N MET A 57 -20.67 1.46 14.47
CA MET A 57 -22.03 1.65 14.98
C MET A 57 -22.52 0.41 15.74
N ILE A 58 -22.36 -0.78 15.18
CA ILE A 58 -22.75 -2.05 15.82
C ILE A 58 -21.91 -2.30 17.07
N ALA A 59 -20.62 -2.04 17.04
CA ALA A 59 -19.75 -2.16 18.21
C ALA A 59 -20.24 -1.25 19.36
N HIS A 60 -20.64 -0.03 19.07
CA HIS A 60 -21.21 0.90 20.04
C HIS A 60 -22.55 0.36 20.59
N MET A 61 -23.47 -0.09 19.73
CA MET A 61 -24.75 -0.66 20.16
C MET A 61 -24.60 -1.90 21.04
N LEU A 62 -23.57 -2.70 20.81
CA LEU A 62 -23.26 -3.89 21.61
C LEU A 62 -22.46 -3.56 22.88
N ASN A 63 -22.20 -2.29 23.19
CA ASN A 63 -21.39 -1.85 24.33
C ASN A 63 -20.00 -2.53 24.36
N ILE A 64 -19.34 -2.61 23.21
CA ILE A 64 -17.96 -3.09 23.11
C ILE A 64 -17.04 -1.92 23.43
N ALA A 65 -16.31 -2.01 24.55
CA ALA A 65 -15.48 -0.94 25.09
C ALA A 65 -13.99 -1.35 25.12
N VAL A 66 -13.45 -1.72 23.97
CA VAL A 66 -12.01 -2.02 23.82
C VAL A 66 -11.26 -0.70 23.65
N GLY A 67 -10.22 -0.48 24.46
CA GLY A 67 -9.36 0.69 24.35
C GLY A 67 -8.56 0.68 23.04
N LEU A 68 -8.33 1.85 22.49
CA LEU A 68 -7.53 2.05 21.29
C LEU A 68 -6.32 2.91 21.64
N THR A 69 -5.12 2.43 21.33
CA THR A 69 -3.90 3.24 21.48
C THR A 69 -3.39 3.73 20.15
N PHE A 70 -3.49 2.91 19.10
CA PHE A 70 -2.95 3.22 17.80
C PHE A 70 -4.02 3.19 16.70
N SER A 71 -4.58 2.03 16.38
CA SER A 71 -5.56 1.95 15.29
C SER A 71 -6.53 0.76 15.36
N GLY A 72 -6.69 0.15 16.52
CA GLY A 72 -7.73 -0.87 16.75
C GLY A 72 -7.48 -2.20 16.05
N GLY A 73 -6.22 -2.61 15.93
CA GLY A 73 -5.83 -3.93 15.43
C GLY A 73 -5.89 -5.03 16.50
N PHE A 74 -5.37 -6.19 16.15
CA PHE A 74 -5.30 -7.34 17.05
C PHE A 74 -4.48 -7.03 18.30
N ILE A 75 -3.43 -6.21 18.19
CA ILE A 75 -2.58 -5.80 19.31
C ILE A 75 -3.42 -5.05 20.35
N ASP A 76 -4.21 -4.07 19.93
CA ASP A 76 -5.08 -3.31 20.83
C ASP A 76 -6.17 -4.18 21.41
N LEU A 77 -6.79 -5.05 20.62
CA LEU A 77 -7.77 -6.02 21.10
C LEU A 77 -7.18 -6.93 22.16
N PHE A 78 -5.96 -7.41 21.99
CA PHE A 78 -5.30 -8.26 22.97
C PHE A 78 -5.00 -7.51 24.28
N LEU A 79 -4.35 -6.34 24.19
CA LEU A 79 -3.90 -5.58 25.35
C LEU A 79 -5.07 -4.93 26.12
N PHE A 80 -6.01 -4.32 25.40
CA PHE A 80 -7.07 -3.51 25.99
C PHE A 80 -8.47 -4.16 25.94
N GLY A 81 -8.57 -5.30 25.26
CA GLY A 81 -9.78 -6.11 25.25
C GLY A 81 -9.65 -7.35 26.14
N ILE A 82 -8.79 -8.28 25.70
CA ILE A 82 -8.68 -9.60 26.32
C ILE A 82 -8.07 -9.52 27.72
N LEU A 83 -6.92 -8.84 27.87
CA LEU A 83 -6.24 -8.73 29.16
C LEU A 83 -7.03 -7.94 30.20
N GLN A 84 -7.87 -6.98 29.78
CA GLN A 84 -8.71 -6.20 30.71
C GLN A 84 -9.95 -6.97 31.19
N GLY A 85 -10.25 -8.10 30.56
CA GLY A 85 -11.35 -8.98 30.90
C GLY A 85 -12.69 -8.60 30.27
N ASN A 86 -13.49 -9.60 29.98
CA ASN A 86 -14.76 -9.43 29.27
C ASN A 86 -15.81 -8.62 30.04
N ALA A 87 -15.75 -8.62 31.38
CA ALA A 87 -16.70 -7.86 32.21
C ALA A 87 -16.61 -6.34 31.96
N LYS A 88 -15.40 -5.83 31.64
CA LYS A 88 -15.18 -4.41 31.36
C LYS A 88 -15.33 -4.07 29.88
N THR A 89 -14.87 -4.94 29.00
CA THR A 89 -14.67 -4.59 27.57
C THR A 89 -15.70 -5.22 26.66
N SER A 90 -16.41 -6.25 27.10
CA SER A 90 -17.34 -7.05 26.28
C SER A 90 -16.71 -7.57 24.97
N TRP A 91 -15.38 -7.82 24.97
CA TRP A 91 -14.62 -8.17 23.76
C TRP A 91 -15.10 -9.43 23.04
N ILE A 92 -15.68 -10.39 23.78
CA ILE A 92 -16.22 -11.64 23.19
C ILE A 92 -17.26 -11.34 22.10
N ARG A 93 -18.01 -10.22 22.23
CA ARG A 93 -19.01 -9.81 21.23
C ARG A 93 -18.40 -9.41 19.88
N ILE A 94 -17.09 -9.10 19.82
CA ILE A 94 -16.40 -8.82 18.58
C ILE A 94 -16.34 -10.06 17.68
N ILE A 95 -16.24 -11.26 18.25
CA ILE A 95 -16.08 -12.50 17.49
C ILE A 95 -17.25 -12.74 16.52
N PRO A 96 -18.51 -12.80 16.99
CA PRO A 96 -19.64 -12.99 16.07
C PRO A 96 -19.80 -11.84 15.08
N VAL A 97 -19.56 -10.61 15.49
CA VAL A 97 -19.58 -9.45 14.60
C VAL A 97 -18.52 -9.60 13.50
N GLY A 98 -17.30 -9.95 13.87
CA GLY A 98 -16.20 -10.16 12.91
C GLY A 98 -16.50 -11.27 11.90
N ILE A 99 -17.11 -12.38 12.33
CA ILE A 99 -17.52 -13.47 11.44
C ILE A 99 -18.58 -12.99 10.44
N ILE A 100 -19.59 -12.26 10.91
CA ILE A 100 -20.63 -11.70 10.02
C ILE A 100 -20.01 -10.76 9.00
N TYR A 101 -19.15 -9.82 9.44
CA TYR A 101 -18.48 -8.89 8.54
C TYR A 101 -17.52 -9.58 7.56
N PHE A 102 -16.84 -10.65 7.96
CA PHE A 102 -16.01 -11.44 7.07
C PHE A 102 -16.80 -11.96 5.87
N PHE A 103 -17.95 -12.59 6.11
CA PHE A 103 -18.82 -13.09 5.03
C PHE A 103 -19.43 -11.94 4.21
N LEU A 104 -19.83 -10.86 4.88
CA LEU A 104 -20.40 -9.69 4.22
C LEU A 104 -19.41 -9.05 3.23
N TYR A 105 -18.21 -8.79 3.70
CA TYR A 105 -17.11 -8.27 2.84
C TYR A 105 -16.79 -9.24 1.70
N TYR A 106 -16.70 -10.52 2.00
CA TYR A 106 -16.39 -11.52 0.99
C TYR A 106 -17.43 -11.53 -0.14
N ILE A 107 -18.71 -11.57 0.20
CA ILE A 107 -19.81 -11.63 -0.77
C ILE A 107 -19.89 -10.33 -1.58
N ILE A 108 -19.89 -9.18 -0.91
CA ILE A 108 -20.04 -7.89 -1.57
C ILE A 108 -18.85 -7.61 -2.50
N PHE A 109 -17.63 -7.73 -2.00
CA PHE A 109 -16.43 -7.46 -2.79
C PHE A 109 -16.31 -8.42 -3.99
N ARG A 110 -16.55 -9.72 -3.78
CA ARG A 110 -16.52 -10.69 -4.86
C ARG A 110 -17.57 -10.36 -5.94
N THR A 111 -18.79 -10.07 -5.53
CA THR A 111 -19.89 -9.76 -6.45
C THR A 111 -19.59 -8.48 -7.25
N LEU A 112 -19.14 -7.41 -6.58
CA LEU A 112 -18.80 -6.16 -7.25
C LEU A 112 -17.63 -6.30 -8.21
N ILE A 113 -16.56 -6.99 -7.82
CA ILE A 113 -15.38 -7.20 -8.67
C ILE A 113 -15.76 -7.96 -9.94
N LEU A 114 -16.55 -9.02 -9.81
CA LEU A 114 -16.94 -9.84 -10.95
C LEU A 114 -17.99 -9.15 -11.82
N LYS A 115 -19.01 -8.54 -11.21
CA LYS A 115 -20.12 -7.90 -11.95
C LYS A 115 -19.69 -6.63 -12.69
N LEU A 116 -18.85 -5.81 -12.06
CA LEU A 116 -18.34 -4.57 -12.66
C LEU A 116 -16.99 -4.75 -13.36
N ASN A 117 -16.47 -5.98 -13.43
CA ASN A 117 -15.17 -6.30 -14.02
C ASN A 117 -14.04 -5.38 -13.55
N LEU A 118 -13.97 -5.13 -12.23
CA LEU A 118 -13.01 -4.19 -11.66
C LEU A 118 -11.59 -4.71 -11.77
N LYS A 119 -10.66 -3.81 -12.13
CA LYS A 119 -9.24 -4.10 -12.31
C LYS A 119 -8.48 -4.07 -10.97
N THR A 120 -8.91 -4.90 -10.02
CA THR A 120 -8.22 -5.08 -8.73
C THR A 120 -6.90 -5.83 -8.91
N PRO A 121 -5.98 -5.82 -7.90
CA PRO A 121 -4.70 -6.51 -7.97
C PRO A 121 -4.83 -7.95 -8.50
N GLY A 122 -4.07 -8.27 -9.55
CA GLY A 122 -4.13 -9.54 -10.27
C GLY A 122 -5.22 -9.65 -11.35
N ARG A 123 -5.99 -8.57 -11.63
CA ARG A 123 -6.96 -8.45 -12.74
C ARG A 123 -6.61 -7.34 -13.73
N GLU A 124 -5.44 -6.77 -13.59
CA GLU A 124 -4.91 -5.75 -14.48
C GLU A 124 -4.76 -6.29 -15.91
N ASP A 125 -4.86 -5.40 -16.91
CA ASP A 125 -4.59 -5.77 -18.30
C ASP A 125 -3.11 -6.14 -18.47
N ASP A 126 -2.79 -6.98 -19.46
CA ASP A 126 -1.44 -7.55 -19.61
C ASP A 126 -0.38 -6.52 -20.00
N ASP A 127 -0.81 -5.36 -20.54
CA ASP A 127 0.08 -4.24 -20.88
C ASP A 127 0.51 -3.39 -19.68
N ALA A 128 -0.14 -3.53 -18.55
CA ALA A 128 0.29 -2.91 -17.29
C ALA A 128 1.03 -3.96 -16.44
N GLU A 129 2.28 -4.22 -16.78
CA GLU A 129 3.16 -4.95 -15.86
C GLU A 129 3.23 -4.19 -14.54
N THR A 130 2.58 -4.71 -13.52
CA THR A 130 2.85 -4.34 -12.12
C THR A 130 4.21 -4.95 -11.76
N LYS A 131 5.25 -4.52 -12.45
CA LYS A 131 6.62 -4.73 -12.00
C LYS A 131 6.81 -3.81 -10.82
N LEU A 132 6.87 -4.37 -9.65
CA LEU A 132 7.68 -3.79 -8.58
C LEU A 132 9.08 -3.68 -9.18
N TYR A 133 9.41 -2.48 -9.67
CA TYR A 133 10.73 -2.20 -10.21
C TYR A 133 11.75 -2.53 -9.12
N THR A 134 12.47 -3.63 -9.32
CA THR A 134 13.59 -3.96 -8.46
C THR A 134 14.75 -3.02 -8.77
N LYS A 135 15.64 -2.83 -7.80
CA LYS A 135 16.87 -2.02 -7.99
C LYS A 135 17.70 -2.50 -9.19
N ALA A 136 17.55 -3.77 -9.59
CA ALA A 136 18.17 -4.38 -10.76
C ALA A 136 17.51 -3.92 -12.08
N ASP A 137 16.20 -3.80 -12.13
CA ASP A 137 15.46 -3.35 -13.32
C ASP A 137 15.72 -1.86 -13.59
N TYR A 138 15.89 -1.07 -12.52
CA TYR A 138 16.29 0.34 -12.63
C TYR A 138 17.73 0.47 -13.18
N LYS A 139 18.68 -0.34 -12.71
CA LYS A 139 20.04 -0.38 -13.26
C LYS A 139 20.06 -0.78 -14.74
N ALA A 140 19.32 -1.82 -15.11
CA ALA A 140 19.23 -2.27 -16.50
C ALA A 140 18.64 -1.20 -17.44
N LYS A 141 17.67 -0.39 -16.96
CA LYS A 141 17.14 0.76 -17.72
C LYS A 141 18.14 1.92 -17.82
N VAL A 142 18.93 2.17 -16.81
CA VAL A 142 19.93 3.25 -16.81
C VAL A 142 21.14 2.86 -17.66
N ASP A 143 21.61 1.62 -17.56
CA ASP A 143 22.75 1.11 -18.33
C ASP A 143 22.39 0.82 -19.82
N GLY A 144 21.10 0.59 -20.13
CA GLY A 144 20.62 0.38 -21.51
C GLY A 144 20.29 1.65 -22.29
N ASN A 145 20.26 2.82 -21.64
CA ASN A 145 19.93 4.11 -22.28
C ASN A 145 21.15 4.97 -22.64
N ASP A 146 22.37 4.45 -22.48
CA ASP A 146 23.59 5.16 -22.89
C ASP A 146 23.93 4.98 -24.39
N ALA A 147 23.10 4.30 -25.16
CA ALA A 147 23.19 4.22 -26.61
C ALA A 147 21.85 4.62 -27.25
N ASP A 148 21.82 5.77 -27.90
CA ASP A 148 20.74 6.32 -28.73
C ASP A 148 19.50 6.87 -28.02
N SER A 149 19.54 8.15 -27.63
CA SER A 149 18.48 9.11 -27.99
C SER A 149 18.87 10.54 -27.64
N GLU A 150 19.49 11.24 -28.56
CA GLU A 150 19.24 12.66 -28.81
C GLU A 150 17.80 12.72 -29.34
N ASN A 151 16.80 12.91 -28.45
CA ASN A 151 15.58 13.64 -28.80
C ASN A 151 14.62 13.69 -27.59
N GLU A 152 14.23 14.94 -27.27
CA GLU A 152 13.16 15.35 -26.36
C GLU A 152 13.32 14.96 -24.88
N MET A 153 14.25 15.65 -24.20
CA MET A 153 14.25 15.71 -22.74
C MET A 153 12.94 16.32 -22.22
N THR A 154 12.21 15.56 -21.41
CA THR A 154 11.07 16.13 -20.70
C THR A 154 11.52 17.23 -19.73
N PRO A 155 10.64 18.16 -19.30
CA PRO A 155 11.01 19.18 -18.31
C PRO A 155 11.55 18.60 -16.98
N GLU A 156 11.17 17.37 -16.66
CA GLU A 156 11.65 16.64 -15.47
C GLU A 156 13.05 16.07 -15.68
N ASP A 157 13.36 15.59 -16.87
CA ASP A 157 14.71 15.13 -17.23
C ASP A 157 15.71 16.27 -17.23
N GLN A 158 15.31 17.46 -17.69
CA GLN A 158 16.14 18.67 -17.65
C GLN A 158 16.46 19.08 -16.20
N LYS A 159 15.50 19.02 -15.29
CA LYS A 159 15.72 19.27 -13.86
C LYS A 159 16.65 18.25 -13.24
N SER A 160 16.47 16.99 -13.55
CA SER A 160 17.32 15.89 -13.07
C SER A 160 18.76 16.02 -13.57
N ALA A 161 18.95 16.42 -14.84
CA ALA A 161 20.26 16.68 -15.42
C ALA A 161 20.96 17.88 -14.76
N LEU A 162 20.22 18.95 -14.47
CA LEU A 162 20.75 20.13 -13.74
C LEU A 162 21.21 19.78 -12.34
N ILE A 163 20.40 19.03 -11.60
CA ILE A 163 20.73 18.56 -10.23
C ILE A 163 21.99 17.68 -10.28
N THR A 164 22.05 16.72 -11.20
CA THR A 164 23.19 15.81 -11.38
C THR A 164 24.47 16.59 -11.71
N ARG A 165 24.36 17.62 -12.57
CA ARG A 165 25.48 18.49 -12.93
C ARG A 165 25.94 19.36 -11.75
N GLY A 166 24.99 19.89 -10.95
CA GLY A 166 25.26 20.64 -9.72
C GLY A 166 25.97 19.82 -8.65
N LEU A 167 25.74 18.50 -8.62
CA LEU A 167 26.39 17.55 -7.71
C LEU A 167 27.78 17.06 -8.22
N GLY A 168 28.30 17.62 -9.30
CA GLY A 168 29.59 17.24 -9.87
C GLY A 168 29.54 16.10 -10.89
N GLY A 169 28.36 15.79 -11.41
CA GLY A 169 28.11 14.78 -12.45
C GLY A 169 27.91 13.37 -11.89
N LYS A 170 27.44 12.46 -12.76
CA LYS A 170 27.11 11.06 -12.41
C LYS A 170 28.24 10.32 -11.67
N LYS A 171 29.51 10.59 -12.03
CA LYS A 171 30.68 9.92 -11.42
C LYS A 171 30.97 10.36 -9.98
N ASN A 172 30.44 11.50 -9.58
CA ASN A 172 30.59 12.01 -8.20
C ASN A 172 29.49 11.55 -7.26
N ILE A 173 28.42 10.94 -7.75
CA ILE A 173 27.30 10.44 -6.95
C ILE A 173 27.54 8.97 -6.67
N SER A 174 27.73 8.61 -5.39
CA SER A 174 27.95 7.23 -4.96
C SER A 174 26.67 6.51 -4.55
N ASP A 175 25.70 7.24 -3.98
CA ASP A 175 24.43 6.67 -3.57
C ASP A 175 23.33 7.73 -3.61
N VAL A 176 22.12 7.30 -3.96
CA VAL A 176 20.92 8.14 -3.98
C VAL A 176 19.80 7.40 -3.28
N ASP A 177 19.28 8.01 -2.24
CA ASP A 177 18.14 7.52 -1.49
C ASP A 177 17.05 8.60 -1.44
N CYS A 178 15.80 8.20 -1.55
CA CYS A 178 14.69 9.14 -1.49
C CYS A 178 13.60 8.64 -0.54
N CYS A 179 13.10 9.55 0.26
CA CYS A 179 11.85 9.36 0.98
C CYS A 179 10.80 10.38 0.49
N ALA A 180 9.58 10.29 0.96
CA ALA A 180 8.46 11.09 0.47
C ALA A 180 8.72 12.62 0.41
N THR A 181 9.65 13.14 1.21
CA THR A 181 9.90 14.58 1.34
C THR A 181 11.35 15.00 1.09
N ARG A 182 12.30 14.05 0.94
CA ARG A 182 13.72 14.36 0.85
C ARG A 182 14.46 13.43 -0.11
N LEU A 183 15.30 14.04 -0.97
CA LEU A 183 16.31 13.35 -1.75
C LEU A 183 17.63 13.43 -0.99
N ARG A 184 18.28 12.29 -0.75
CA ARG A 184 19.62 12.19 -0.15
C ARG A 184 20.57 11.69 -1.20
N CYS A 185 21.58 12.51 -1.52
CA CYS A 185 22.65 12.14 -2.44
C CYS A 185 23.97 12.08 -1.67
N THR A 186 24.62 10.93 -1.73
CA THR A 186 25.99 10.78 -1.19
C THR A 186 26.97 11.02 -2.34
N VAL A 187 27.85 12.00 -2.18
CA VAL A 187 28.85 12.36 -3.18
C VAL A 187 30.25 11.92 -2.76
N VAL A 188 31.05 11.51 -3.72
CA VAL A 188 32.45 11.04 -3.50
C VAL A 188 33.37 12.21 -3.12
N LYS A 189 33.17 13.37 -3.77
CA LYS A 189 33.93 14.60 -3.48
C LYS A 189 32.93 15.73 -3.19
N PRO A 190 32.81 16.19 -1.95
CA PRO A 190 31.93 17.32 -1.65
C PRO A 190 32.59 18.60 -2.15
N ASP A 191 32.00 19.24 -3.18
CA ASP A 191 32.40 20.58 -3.60
C ASP A 191 31.71 21.63 -2.72
N ARG A 192 32.51 22.38 -1.95
CA ARG A 192 31.99 23.43 -1.05
C ARG A 192 31.44 24.66 -1.78
N LYS A 193 31.57 24.74 -3.10
CA LYS A 193 31.13 25.89 -3.91
C LYS A 193 29.75 25.76 -4.52
N SER A 194 29.11 24.60 -4.42
CA SER A 194 27.80 24.32 -5.01
C SER A 194 26.62 24.32 -4.00
N VAL A 195 26.80 24.93 -2.81
CA VAL A 195 25.68 25.16 -1.88
C VAL A 195 25.09 26.54 -2.20
N VAL A 196 24.08 26.55 -3.05
CA VAL A 196 23.10 27.63 -3.19
C VAL A 196 21.76 27.11 -2.81
#